data_156df840efed8f20aecba9cf733e1df1
#
_entry.id   156df840efed8f20aecba9cf733e1df1
#
_cell.length_a   1.000
_cell.length_b   1.000
_cell.length_c   1.000
_cell.angle_alpha   90.00
_cell.angle_beta   90.00
_cell.angle_gamma   90.00
#
_symmetry.space_group_name_H-M   'P 1'
#
loop_
_entity.id
_entity.type
_entity.pdbx_description
1 polymer ?
#
loop_
_entity_poly.entity_id
_entity_poly.type
_entity_poly.pdbx_seq_one_letter_code
_entity_poly.pdbx_strand_id
1 'polypeptide(L)'
;VRQKIDGVEEAKLIHLGVKKEIHLDTHHCLLIDIGGGSIELTFSDMGMLSATQSFPFGTVRTIDRMKKKRLNENQLRVVIGDYLQPMSHYISSHNPGRKLDFAVGTGGNLEAIGRLKTEMLKKSSRTSITAEELAQMIEKLSRMTIKERIEKLQMRPDRADVILPAALIVQSAMRLAGIERLLIPYVGLKDGILWSIVGMLKR
;
A
#
# COMPACT_ATOMS: atom_id res chain seq x y z
N VAL A 1 13.79 19.45 18.82
CA VAL A 1 14.08 18.01 18.99
C VAL A 1 13.26 17.26 17.93
N ARG A 2 13.92 16.65 16.92
CA ARG A 2 13.25 15.75 15.98
C ARG A 2 13.05 14.41 16.71
N GLN A 3 11.87 14.15 17.20
CA GLN A 3 11.50 12.84 17.71
C GLN A 3 11.23 11.92 16.51
N LYS A 4 12.03 10.86 16.37
CA LYS A 4 11.81 9.85 15.33
C LYS A 4 10.73 8.91 15.86
N ILE A 5 9.56 8.92 15.22
CA ILE A 5 8.49 7.97 15.50
C ILE A 5 8.98 6.58 15.01
N ASP A 6 8.83 5.55 15.83
CA ASP A 6 9.13 4.18 15.40
C ASP A 6 8.01 3.60 14.51
N GLY A 7 8.31 2.52 13.80
CA GLY A 7 7.34 1.96 12.84
C GLY A 7 6.07 1.42 13.49
N VAL A 8 6.11 1.04 14.77
CA VAL A 8 4.92 0.57 15.51
C VAL A 8 4.02 1.75 15.86
N GLU A 9 4.62 2.86 16.32
CA GLU A 9 3.88 4.08 16.63
C GLU A 9 3.29 4.70 15.36
N GLU A 10 4.05 4.71 14.26
CA GLU A 10 3.55 5.13 12.95
C GLU A 10 2.33 4.30 12.51
N ALA A 11 2.41 2.97 12.63
CA ALA A 11 1.29 2.08 12.30
C ALA A 11 0.04 2.32 13.16
N LYS A 12 0.21 2.60 14.47
CA LYS A 12 -0.90 2.96 15.36
C LYS A 12 -1.59 4.25 14.93
N LEU A 13 -0.80 5.27 14.57
CA LEU A 13 -1.33 6.55 14.11
C LEU A 13 -2.07 6.40 12.78
N ILE A 14 -1.49 5.68 11.82
CA ILE A 14 -2.16 5.38 10.54
C ILE A 14 -3.47 4.62 10.79
N HIS A 15 -3.44 3.58 11.61
CA HIS A 15 -4.64 2.81 11.97
C HIS A 15 -5.73 3.69 12.61
N LEU A 16 -5.35 4.63 13.50
CA LEU A 16 -6.27 5.60 14.08
C LEU A 16 -6.92 6.49 13.01
N GLY A 17 -6.14 7.01 12.06
CA GLY A 17 -6.64 7.79 10.93
C GLY A 17 -7.60 7.00 10.05
N VAL A 18 -7.23 5.77 9.68
CA VAL A 18 -8.08 4.86 8.88
C VAL A 18 -9.40 4.56 9.58
N LYS A 19 -9.36 4.26 10.89
CA LYS A 19 -10.57 3.96 11.69
C LYS A 19 -11.58 5.11 11.74
N LYS A 20 -11.15 6.34 11.48
CA LYS A 20 -12.06 7.50 11.43
C LYS A 20 -12.79 7.63 10.10
N GLU A 21 -12.19 7.09 9.02
CA GLU A 21 -12.74 7.17 7.66
C GLU A 21 -13.43 5.86 7.23
N ILE A 22 -12.97 4.73 7.76
CA ILE A 22 -13.52 3.40 7.44
C ILE A 22 -13.99 2.72 8.72
N HIS A 23 -15.20 2.20 8.68
CA HIS A 23 -15.73 1.41 9.79
C HIS A 23 -15.00 0.07 9.88
N LEU A 24 -14.08 -0.07 10.86
CA LEU A 24 -13.28 -1.27 11.06
C LEU A 24 -13.81 -2.20 12.17
N ASP A 25 -14.75 -1.72 12.99
CA ASP A 25 -15.15 -2.39 14.25
C ASP A 25 -15.83 -3.74 14.06
N THR A 26 -16.23 -4.08 12.83
CA THR A 26 -16.89 -5.35 12.48
C THR A 26 -16.11 -6.13 11.41
N HIS A 27 -14.84 -5.73 11.12
CA HIS A 27 -14.08 -6.27 10.01
C HIS A 27 -12.70 -6.79 10.42
N HIS A 28 -12.27 -7.82 9.70
CA HIS A 28 -10.89 -8.29 9.68
C HIS A 28 -10.21 -7.77 8.43
N CYS A 29 -9.22 -6.91 8.56
CA CYS A 29 -8.59 -6.30 7.39
C CYS A 29 -7.07 -6.17 7.51
N LEU A 30 -6.42 -6.00 6.37
CA LEU A 30 -4.99 -5.78 6.25
C LEU A 30 -4.74 -4.35 5.77
N LEU A 31 -4.11 -3.53 6.59
CA LEU A 31 -3.61 -2.23 6.17
C LEU A 31 -2.25 -2.42 5.48
N ILE A 32 -2.07 -1.76 4.36
CA ILE A 32 -0.87 -1.80 3.52
C ILE A 32 -0.41 -0.35 3.32
N ASP A 33 0.73 0.01 3.90
CA ASP A 33 1.40 1.28 3.60
C ASP A 33 2.66 1.00 2.78
N ILE A 34 2.84 1.72 1.66
CA ILE A 34 3.98 1.54 0.78
C ILE A 34 4.74 2.85 0.64
N GLY A 35 5.81 2.94 1.40
CA GLY A 35 6.79 4.00 1.30
C GLY A 35 7.87 3.76 0.25
N GLY A 36 8.79 4.72 0.15
CA GLY A 36 9.98 4.55 -0.69
C GLY A 36 10.99 3.56 -0.10
N GLY A 37 11.10 3.51 1.24
CA GLY A 37 12.08 2.69 1.96
C GLY A 37 11.55 1.37 2.48
N SER A 38 10.28 1.28 2.80
CA SER A 38 9.66 0.13 3.47
C SER A 38 8.23 -0.09 3.01
N ILE A 39 7.69 -1.25 3.40
CA ILE A 39 6.28 -1.63 3.31
C ILE A 39 5.86 -2.01 4.72
N GLU A 40 4.82 -1.41 5.22
CA GLU A 40 4.20 -1.76 6.49
C GLU A 40 2.94 -2.59 6.23
N LEU A 41 2.86 -3.77 6.86
CA LEU A 41 1.65 -4.58 6.90
C LEU A 41 1.11 -4.61 8.32
N THR A 42 -0.13 -4.20 8.48
CA THR A 42 -0.79 -4.10 9.79
C THR A 42 -2.14 -4.82 9.75
N PHE A 43 -2.32 -5.81 10.61
CA PHE A 43 -3.62 -6.45 10.81
C PHE A 43 -4.50 -5.63 11.75
N SER A 44 -5.73 -5.42 11.33
CA SER A 44 -6.80 -4.88 12.17
C SER A 44 -7.88 -5.94 12.34
N ASP A 45 -8.16 -6.29 13.58
CA ASP A 45 -9.14 -7.28 13.97
C ASP A 45 -10.25 -6.59 14.77
N MET A 46 -11.45 -6.52 14.22
CA MET A 46 -12.61 -5.86 14.83
C MET A 46 -12.28 -4.44 15.35
N GLY A 47 -11.58 -3.67 14.50
CA GLY A 47 -11.17 -2.30 14.82
C GLY A 47 -10.00 -2.17 15.79
N MET A 48 -9.38 -3.27 16.20
CA MET A 48 -8.19 -3.30 17.05
C MET A 48 -6.96 -3.63 16.22
N LEU A 49 -5.87 -2.88 16.38
CA LEU A 49 -4.59 -3.24 15.79
C LEU A 49 -4.08 -4.51 16.49
N SER A 50 -3.94 -5.61 15.74
CA SER A 50 -3.54 -6.91 16.29
C SER A 50 -2.07 -7.24 16.05
N ALA A 51 -1.51 -6.87 14.90
CA ALA A 51 -0.10 -7.06 14.58
C ALA A 51 0.36 -6.05 13.53
N THR A 52 1.64 -5.67 13.57
CA THR A 52 2.25 -4.84 12.54
C THR A 52 3.70 -5.26 12.31
N GLN A 53 4.13 -5.21 11.05
CA GLN A 53 5.52 -5.45 10.67
C GLN A 53 5.92 -4.56 9.51
N SER A 54 7.12 -3.98 9.63
CA SER A 54 7.78 -3.22 8.56
C SER A 54 8.77 -4.12 7.82
N PHE A 55 8.73 -4.05 6.50
CA PHE A 55 9.62 -4.76 5.59
C PHE A 55 10.47 -3.74 4.84
N PRO A 56 11.81 -3.90 4.78
CA PRO A 56 12.71 -2.94 4.13
C PRO A 56 12.70 -3.07 2.60
N PHE A 57 11.53 -3.08 1.98
CA PHE A 57 11.29 -3.39 0.56
C PHE A 57 10.54 -2.28 -0.21
N GLY A 58 10.60 -1.04 0.24
CA GLY A 58 9.88 0.09 -0.37
C GLY A 58 10.23 0.30 -1.85
N THR A 59 9.42 1.12 -2.51
CA THR A 59 9.47 1.29 -3.98
C THR A 59 10.80 1.85 -4.48
N VAL A 60 11.40 2.80 -3.78
CA VAL A 60 12.73 3.36 -4.15
C VAL A 60 13.81 2.30 -3.99
N ARG A 61 13.78 1.54 -2.89
CA ARG A 61 14.72 0.42 -2.69
C ARG A 61 14.58 -0.65 -3.77
N THR A 62 13.36 -0.90 -4.25
CA THR A 62 13.11 -1.82 -5.36
C THR A 62 13.80 -1.33 -6.64
N ILE A 63 13.64 -0.06 -6.98
CA ILE A 63 14.31 0.55 -8.15
C ILE A 63 15.84 0.51 -8.00
N ASP A 64 16.37 0.87 -6.82
CA ASP A 64 17.82 0.83 -6.56
C ASP A 64 18.38 -0.59 -6.69
N ARG A 65 17.63 -1.59 -6.22
CA ARG A 65 18.01 -3.01 -6.36
C ARG A 65 18.02 -3.46 -7.81
N MET A 66 17.04 -3.02 -8.61
CA MET A 66 17.02 -3.26 -10.06
C MET A 66 18.25 -2.67 -10.74
N LYS A 67 18.57 -1.40 -10.45
CA LYS A 67 19.76 -0.73 -10.99
C LYS A 67 21.04 -1.48 -10.62
N LYS A 68 21.22 -1.87 -9.36
CA LYS A 68 22.38 -2.63 -8.88
C LYS A 68 22.53 -3.99 -9.59
N LYS A 69 21.40 -4.68 -9.82
CA LYS A 69 21.38 -5.98 -10.53
C LYS A 69 21.37 -5.82 -12.06
N ARG A 70 21.38 -4.59 -12.60
CA ARG A 70 21.27 -4.27 -14.04
C ARG A 70 20.01 -4.89 -14.67
N LEU A 71 18.92 -4.91 -13.95
CA LEU A 71 17.63 -5.43 -14.41
C LEU A 71 16.81 -4.32 -15.07
N ASN A 72 16.05 -4.69 -16.09
CA ASN A 72 15.07 -3.80 -16.71
C ASN A 72 13.68 -3.94 -16.06
N GLU A 73 12.75 -3.08 -16.43
CA GLU A 73 11.41 -3.03 -15.82
C GLU A 73 10.62 -4.34 -16.03
N ASN A 74 10.85 -5.09 -17.13
CA ASN A 74 10.20 -6.39 -17.35
C ASN A 74 10.62 -7.45 -16.33
N GLN A 75 11.76 -7.26 -15.68
CA GLN A 75 12.31 -8.16 -14.65
C GLN A 75 11.96 -7.73 -13.22
N LEU A 76 11.13 -6.69 -13.07
CA LEU A 76 10.70 -6.16 -11.77
C LEU A 76 10.05 -7.23 -10.88
N ARG A 77 9.30 -8.16 -11.48
CA ARG A 77 8.66 -9.28 -10.75
C ARG A 77 9.69 -10.21 -10.08
N VAL A 78 10.88 -10.33 -10.63
CA VAL A 78 11.98 -11.14 -10.05
C VAL A 78 12.43 -10.49 -8.73
N VAL A 79 12.61 -9.17 -8.72
CA VAL A 79 13.02 -8.44 -7.51
C VAL A 79 11.93 -8.48 -6.45
N ILE A 80 10.67 -8.30 -6.86
CA ILE A 80 9.52 -8.37 -5.93
C ILE A 80 9.37 -9.80 -5.39
N GLY A 81 9.68 -10.83 -6.17
CA GLY A 81 9.68 -12.23 -5.73
C GLY A 81 10.49 -12.46 -4.45
N ASP A 82 11.61 -11.77 -4.29
CA ASP A 82 12.45 -11.85 -3.08
C ASP A 82 11.73 -11.33 -1.82
N TYR A 83 10.66 -10.51 -1.98
CA TYR A 83 9.88 -9.95 -0.88
C TYR A 83 8.72 -10.86 -0.45
N LEU A 84 8.31 -11.79 -1.31
CA LEU A 84 7.11 -12.58 -1.11
C LEU A 84 7.23 -13.55 0.07
N GLN A 85 8.40 -14.17 0.26
CA GLN A 85 8.58 -15.16 1.32
C GLN A 85 8.41 -14.55 2.73
N PRO A 86 9.10 -13.46 3.11
CA PRO A 86 8.90 -12.86 4.43
C PRO A 86 7.48 -12.30 4.62
N MET A 87 6.86 -11.73 3.57
CA MET A 87 5.48 -11.26 3.64
C MET A 87 4.50 -12.41 3.81
N SER A 88 4.67 -13.51 3.06
CA SER A 88 3.84 -14.71 3.15
C SER A 88 3.91 -15.32 4.55
N HIS A 89 5.12 -15.45 5.09
CA HIS A 89 5.33 -15.96 6.45
C HIS A 89 4.60 -15.07 7.48
N TYR A 90 4.75 -13.76 7.39
CA TYR A 90 4.07 -12.83 8.29
C TYR A 90 2.54 -12.95 8.20
N ILE A 91 2.01 -12.96 6.97
CA ILE A 91 0.56 -13.03 6.73
C ILE A 91 0.01 -14.36 7.27
N SER A 92 0.65 -15.49 6.98
CA SER A 92 0.17 -16.80 7.43
C SER A 92 0.26 -16.99 8.94
N SER A 93 1.29 -16.46 9.61
CA SER A 93 1.46 -16.59 11.05
C SER A 93 0.49 -15.71 11.87
N HIS A 94 0.07 -14.57 11.33
CA HIS A 94 -0.84 -13.65 12.03
C HIS A 94 -2.31 -13.74 11.58
N ASN A 95 -2.58 -14.48 10.50
CA ASN A 95 -3.94 -14.72 10.01
C ASN A 95 -4.17 -16.21 9.68
N PRO A 96 -4.08 -17.13 10.67
CA PRO A 96 -4.22 -18.55 10.42
C PRO A 96 -5.67 -18.89 10.04
N GLY A 97 -5.93 -19.09 8.74
CA GLY A 97 -7.20 -19.59 8.22
C GLY A 97 -8.40 -18.62 8.30
N ARG A 98 -8.23 -17.39 8.75
CA ARG A 98 -9.30 -16.40 8.73
C ARG A 98 -9.40 -15.72 7.37
N LYS A 99 -10.63 -15.49 6.91
CA LYS A 99 -10.88 -14.66 5.74
C LYS A 99 -10.76 -13.20 6.11
N LEU A 100 -9.93 -12.46 5.38
CA LEU A 100 -9.88 -11.01 5.46
C LEU A 100 -10.94 -10.40 4.54
N ASP A 101 -11.66 -9.40 5.03
CA ASP A 101 -12.78 -8.79 4.31
C ASP A 101 -12.29 -7.89 3.16
N PHE A 102 -11.23 -7.10 3.44
CA PHE A 102 -10.61 -6.21 2.48
C PHE A 102 -9.21 -5.78 2.94
N ALA A 103 -8.46 -5.17 2.03
CA ALA A 103 -7.27 -4.41 2.38
C ALA A 103 -7.58 -2.91 2.47
N VAL A 104 -6.78 -2.17 3.22
CA VAL A 104 -6.78 -0.70 3.25
C VAL A 104 -5.40 -0.21 2.85
N GLY A 105 -5.34 0.57 1.79
CA GLY A 105 -4.09 1.14 1.28
C GLY A 105 -3.91 2.59 1.72
N THR A 106 -2.75 2.89 2.31
CA THR A 106 -2.38 4.24 2.75
C THR A 106 -1.11 4.72 2.04
N GLY A 107 -0.87 6.02 2.13
CA GLY A 107 0.31 6.65 1.54
C GLY A 107 0.18 7.00 0.06
N GLY A 108 1.07 7.89 -0.38
CA GLY A 108 0.95 8.55 -1.69
C GLY A 108 1.05 7.62 -2.91
N ASN A 109 1.62 6.41 -2.78
CA ASN A 109 1.64 5.43 -3.86
C ASN A 109 0.25 4.83 -4.08
N LEU A 110 -0.48 4.51 -2.99
CA LEU A 110 -1.82 3.95 -3.04
C LEU A 110 -2.83 5.00 -3.52
N GLU A 111 -2.70 6.24 -3.06
CA GLU A 111 -3.51 7.37 -3.54
C GLU A 111 -3.33 7.58 -5.05
N ALA A 112 -2.08 7.47 -5.55
CA ALA A 112 -1.80 7.56 -6.99
C ALA A 112 -2.45 6.40 -7.76
N ILE A 113 -2.44 5.17 -7.23
CA ILE A 113 -3.14 4.02 -7.82
C ILE A 113 -4.65 4.30 -7.91
N GLY A 114 -5.26 4.82 -6.84
CA GLY A 114 -6.69 5.18 -6.83
C GLY A 114 -7.05 6.23 -7.89
N ARG A 115 -6.23 7.28 -8.03
CA ARG A 115 -6.39 8.30 -9.06
C ARG A 115 -6.24 7.71 -10.47
N LEU A 116 -5.17 6.95 -10.72
CA LEU A 116 -4.90 6.35 -12.02
C LEU A 116 -5.97 5.36 -12.45
N LYS A 117 -6.62 4.64 -11.52
CA LYS A 117 -7.75 3.78 -11.84
C LYS A 117 -8.84 4.55 -12.58
N THR A 118 -9.22 5.73 -12.09
CA THR A 118 -10.29 6.52 -12.75
C THR A 118 -9.87 7.01 -14.13
N GLU A 119 -8.62 7.35 -14.32
CA GLU A 119 -8.08 7.83 -15.60
C GLU A 119 -7.92 6.68 -16.62
N MET A 120 -7.33 5.56 -16.19
CA MET A 120 -6.96 4.45 -17.08
C MET A 120 -8.10 3.50 -17.38
N LEU A 121 -8.99 3.25 -16.42
CA LEU A 121 -10.09 2.29 -16.54
C LEU A 121 -11.46 2.96 -16.70
N LYS A 122 -11.52 4.30 -16.68
CA LYS A 122 -12.77 5.08 -16.77
C LYS A 122 -13.80 4.69 -15.70
N LYS A 123 -13.33 4.34 -14.51
CA LYS A 123 -14.17 3.99 -13.36
C LYS A 123 -14.42 5.21 -12.49
N SER A 124 -15.59 5.32 -11.88
CA SER A 124 -16.01 6.49 -11.08
C SER A 124 -15.30 6.60 -9.73
N SER A 125 -15.04 5.49 -9.07
CA SER A 125 -14.47 5.50 -7.71
C SER A 125 -12.95 5.42 -7.72
N ARG A 126 -12.30 6.36 -7.04
CA ARG A 126 -10.86 6.35 -6.73
C ARG A 126 -10.54 5.81 -5.34
N THR A 127 -11.56 5.57 -4.52
CA THR A 127 -11.41 5.15 -3.11
C THR A 127 -11.44 3.64 -2.91
N SER A 128 -11.60 2.87 -3.98
CA SER A 128 -11.50 1.41 -3.94
C SER A 128 -10.99 0.86 -5.27
N ILE A 129 -10.33 -0.29 -5.23
CA ILE A 129 -9.89 -1.03 -6.42
C ILE A 129 -10.01 -2.53 -6.15
N THR A 130 -10.51 -3.29 -7.14
CA THR A 130 -10.53 -4.74 -7.06
C THR A 130 -9.20 -5.34 -7.52
N ALA A 131 -8.93 -6.60 -7.16
CA ALA A 131 -7.75 -7.33 -7.61
C ALA A 131 -7.67 -7.41 -9.14
N GLU A 132 -8.82 -7.58 -9.81
CA GLU A 132 -8.92 -7.59 -11.27
C GLU A 132 -8.61 -6.22 -11.88
N GLU A 133 -9.18 -5.13 -11.34
CA GLU A 133 -8.90 -3.77 -11.80
C GLU A 133 -7.42 -3.41 -11.62
N LEU A 134 -6.83 -3.82 -10.49
CA LEU A 134 -5.40 -3.63 -10.23
C LEU A 134 -4.53 -4.39 -11.25
N ALA A 135 -4.91 -5.63 -11.59
CA ALA A 135 -4.22 -6.43 -12.60
C ALA A 135 -4.28 -5.77 -14.00
N GLN A 136 -5.45 -5.25 -14.40
CA GLN A 136 -5.62 -4.51 -15.66
C GLN A 136 -4.76 -3.23 -15.68
N MET A 137 -4.68 -2.52 -14.56
CA MET A 137 -3.80 -1.33 -14.45
C MET A 137 -2.33 -1.69 -14.58
N ILE A 138 -1.88 -2.75 -13.91
CA ILE A 138 -0.51 -3.25 -13.98
C ILE A 138 -0.14 -3.62 -15.42
N GLU A 139 -1.04 -4.31 -16.14
CA GLU A 139 -0.84 -4.66 -17.54
C GLU A 139 -0.66 -3.41 -18.42
N LYS A 140 -1.52 -2.42 -18.27
CA LYS A 140 -1.42 -1.16 -19.02
C LYS A 140 -0.14 -0.40 -18.66
N LEU A 141 0.19 -0.26 -17.36
CA LEU A 141 1.39 0.43 -16.90
C LEU A 141 2.69 -0.25 -17.38
N SER A 142 2.72 -1.59 -17.42
CA SER A 142 3.91 -2.34 -17.87
C SER A 142 4.21 -2.18 -19.37
N ARG A 143 3.22 -1.75 -20.15
CA ARG A 143 3.39 -1.43 -21.58
C ARG A 143 3.80 0.02 -21.84
N MET A 144 3.83 0.87 -20.81
CA MET A 144 4.17 2.28 -20.91
C MET A 144 5.60 2.51 -20.43
N THR A 145 6.35 3.32 -21.16
CA THR A 145 7.60 3.89 -20.67
C THR A 145 7.36 4.89 -19.54
N ILE A 146 8.39 5.19 -18.74
CA ILE A 146 8.31 6.23 -17.71
C ILE A 146 7.91 7.58 -18.33
N LYS A 147 8.46 7.91 -19.49
CA LYS A 147 8.12 9.15 -20.23
C LYS A 147 6.64 9.20 -20.59
N GLU A 148 6.08 8.10 -21.09
CA GLU A 148 4.65 8.03 -21.41
C GLU A 148 3.76 8.14 -20.17
N ARG A 149 4.18 7.59 -19.01
CA ARG A 149 3.45 7.76 -17.74
C ARG A 149 3.43 9.22 -17.31
N ILE A 150 4.53 9.96 -17.50
CA ILE A 150 4.61 11.40 -17.21
C ILE A 150 3.68 12.17 -18.15
N GLU A 151 3.80 11.96 -19.46
CA GLU A 151 3.12 12.77 -20.49
C GLU A 151 1.62 12.42 -20.61
N LYS A 152 1.28 11.11 -20.66
CA LYS A 152 -0.10 10.67 -20.92
C LYS A 152 -0.96 10.56 -19.65
N LEU A 153 -0.34 10.25 -18.48
CA LEU A 153 -1.03 10.11 -17.21
C LEU A 153 -0.75 11.28 -16.26
N GLN A 154 -0.08 12.33 -16.76
CA GLN A 154 0.26 13.54 -16.00
C GLN A 154 0.90 13.24 -14.63
N MET A 155 1.74 12.21 -14.60
CA MET A 155 2.43 11.80 -13.39
C MET A 155 3.64 12.69 -13.13
N ARG A 156 3.89 12.97 -11.86
CA ARG A 156 5.16 13.58 -11.45
C ARG A 156 6.31 12.62 -11.73
N PRO A 157 7.49 13.12 -12.17
CA PRO A 157 8.65 12.26 -12.47
C PRO A 157 9.03 11.32 -11.33
N ASP A 158 9.00 11.81 -10.07
CA ASP A 158 9.31 11.05 -8.85
C ASP A 158 8.24 9.99 -8.49
N ARG A 159 7.16 9.90 -9.25
CA ARG A 159 6.08 8.92 -9.09
C ARG A 159 5.98 7.97 -10.27
N ALA A 160 6.38 8.42 -11.46
CA ALA A 160 6.22 7.65 -12.69
C ALA A 160 7.10 6.38 -12.74
N ASP A 161 8.26 6.39 -12.09
CA ASP A 161 9.16 5.24 -11.99
C ASP A 161 8.76 4.26 -10.88
N VAL A 162 8.14 4.74 -9.78
CA VAL A 162 7.80 3.92 -8.61
C VAL A 162 6.38 3.34 -8.64
N ILE A 163 5.50 3.81 -9.54
CA ILE A 163 4.09 3.41 -9.53
C ILE A 163 3.89 1.95 -9.91
N LEU A 164 4.62 1.42 -10.89
CA LEU A 164 4.54 0.02 -11.27
C LEU A 164 5.08 -0.91 -10.17
N PRO A 165 6.27 -0.65 -9.57
CA PRO A 165 6.69 -1.35 -8.35
C PRO A 165 5.62 -1.34 -7.25
N ALA A 166 5.03 -0.18 -6.94
CA ALA A 166 3.99 -0.09 -5.91
C ALA A 166 2.78 -0.97 -6.23
N ALA A 167 2.26 -0.89 -7.45
CA ALA A 167 1.11 -1.69 -7.88
C ALA A 167 1.37 -3.21 -7.79
N LEU A 168 2.57 -3.65 -8.19
CA LEU A 168 2.98 -5.07 -8.10
C LEU A 168 3.14 -5.55 -6.66
N ILE A 169 3.66 -4.71 -5.77
CA ILE A 169 3.79 -5.01 -4.34
C ILE A 169 2.40 -5.17 -3.71
N VAL A 170 1.48 -4.23 -3.97
CA VAL A 170 0.09 -4.31 -3.50
C VAL A 170 -0.60 -5.56 -4.00
N GLN A 171 -0.50 -5.83 -5.32
CA GLN A 171 -1.06 -7.05 -5.91
C GLN A 171 -0.56 -8.31 -5.21
N SER A 172 0.74 -8.33 -4.90
CA SER A 172 1.37 -9.47 -4.21
C SER A 172 0.84 -9.62 -2.78
N ALA A 173 0.75 -8.52 -2.02
CA ALA A 173 0.20 -8.54 -0.66
C ALA A 173 -1.26 -8.99 -0.63
N MET A 174 -2.10 -8.45 -1.53
CA MET A 174 -3.51 -8.84 -1.65
C MET A 174 -3.64 -10.33 -1.99
N ARG A 175 -2.86 -10.84 -2.95
CA ARG A 175 -2.87 -12.25 -3.35
C ARG A 175 -2.45 -13.17 -2.20
N LEU A 176 -1.38 -12.84 -1.48
CA LEU A 176 -0.90 -13.63 -0.34
C LEU A 176 -1.92 -13.67 0.79
N ALA A 177 -2.68 -12.59 0.97
CA ALA A 177 -3.71 -12.45 1.99
C ALA A 177 -5.10 -12.96 1.53
N GLY A 178 -5.28 -13.39 0.28
CA GLY A 178 -6.57 -13.83 -0.27
C GLY A 178 -7.61 -12.70 -0.35
N ILE A 179 -7.17 -11.47 -0.59
CA ILE A 179 -8.03 -10.27 -0.58
C ILE A 179 -8.36 -9.82 -2.00
N GLU A 180 -9.66 -9.62 -2.26
CA GLU A 180 -10.18 -9.22 -3.57
C GLU A 180 -10.39 -7.70 -3.72
N ARG A 181 -10.43 -6.95 -2.61
CA ARG A 181 -10.72 -5.51 -2.62
C ARG A 181 -9.77 -4.73 -1.73
N LEU A 182 -9.24 -3.64 -2.28
CA LEU A 182 -8.43 -2.63 -1.59
C LEU A 182 -9.25 -1.34 -1.49
N LEU A 183 -9.38 -0.80 -0.28
CA LEU A 183 -9.94 0.52 -0.02
C LEU A 183 -8.80 1.54 0.10
N ILE A 184 -9.00 2.75 -0.40
CA ILE A 184 -8.02 3.83 -0.40
C ILE A 184 -8.68 5.08 0.19
N PRO A 185 -8.62 5.27 1.52
CA PRO A 185 -9.35 6.34 2.19
C PRO A 185 -8.73 7.74 2.02
N TYR A 186 -7.54 7.85 1.42
CA TYR A 186 -6.79 9.11 1.31
C TYR A 186 -6.41 9.71 2.66
N VAL A 187 -6.17 8.86 3.64
CA VAL A 187 -5.62 9.21 4.95
C VAL A 187 -4.24 8.59 5.16
N GLY A 188 -3.46 9.18 6.03
CA GLY A 188 -2.12 8.70 6.37
C GLY A 188 -1.68 9.17 7.76
N LEU A 189 -0.37 9.12 8.02
CA LEU A 189 0.23 9.45 9.31
C LEU A 189 -0.20 10.82 9.85
N LYS A 190 -0.26 11.85 8.99
CA LYS A 190 -0.67 13.21 9.37
C LYS A 190 -2.06 13.27 9.98
N ASP A 191 -3.00 12.50 9.41
CA ASP A 191 -4.39 12.46 9.85
C ASP A 191 -4.49 11.74 11.18
N GLY A 192 -3.73 10.65 11.37
CA GLY A 192 -3.62 9.94 12.63
C GLY A 192 -3.04 10.79 13.75
N ILE A 193 -2.01 11.60 13.47
CA ILE A 193 -1.44 12.56 14.42
C ILE A 193 -2.51 13.59 14.84
N LEU A 194 -3.23 14.17 13.88
CA LEU A 194 -4.30 15.14 14.18
C LEU A 194 -5.38 14.53 15.07
N TRP A 195 -5.85 13.32 14.76
CA TRP A 195 -6.84 12.63 15.58
C TRP A 195 -6.33 12.24 16.98
N SER A 196 -5.05 11.89 17.10
CA SER A 196 -4.41 11.64 18.40
C SER A 196 -4.45 12.88 19.29
N ILE A 197 -4.09 14.06 18.74
CA ILE A 197 -4.12 15.34 19.46
C ILE A 197 -5.55 15.69 19.88
N VAL A 198 -6.52 15.57 18.98
CA VAL A 198 -7.96 15.83 19.29
C VAL A 198 -8.45 14.89 20.39
N GLY A 199 -8.02 13.63 20.42
CA GLY A 199 -8.34 12.67 21.47
C GLY A 199 -7.76 13.03 22.84
N MET A 200 -6.58 13.65 22.87
CA MET A 200 -5.96 14.16 24.11
C MET A 200 -6.68 15.41 24.66
N LEU A 201 -7.17 16.29 23.79
CA LEU A 201 -7.85 17.52 24.18
C LEU A 201 -9.28 17.31 24.71
N LYS A 202 -9.86 16.12 24.46
CA LYS A 202 -11.22 15.76 24.92
C LYS A 202 -11.25 14.98 26.23
N ARG A 203 -10.09 14.73 26.84
CA ARG A 203 -9.93 14.11 28.17
C ARG A 203 -9.65 15.18 29.21
#